data_f558b6a8c2fc044759cd55a7bbe7371e
#
_entry.id   f558b6a8c2fc044759cd55a7bbe7371e
#
_cell.length_a   1.000
_cell.length_b   1.000
_cell.length_c   1.000
_cell.angle_alpha   90.00
_cell.angle_beta   90.00
_cell.angle_gamma   90.00
#
_symmetry.space_group_name_H-M   'P 1'
#
loop_
_entity.id
_entity.type
_entity.pdbx_description
1 polymer ?
#
loop_
_entity_poly.entity_id
_entity_poly.type
_entity_poly.pdbx_seq_one_letter_code
_entity_poly.pdbx_strand_id
1 'polypeptide(L)'
;MALSTDHPFAPARPLQRAQRIFALRDAVLAEWEHRVRASVRGAEQLLTPILINTLPAFFDNLAEALTRGHARENAASNTNVPAVHGNERARMTDYGPEQVIQEYQIFRDCFAAVALEAGVSLRRRDWRIINDSIDTGIRESIREFTAMHESFRRRIAAGLSHDMRNPLSVIATSAQLLQRQADPAKVQELARKIGEHSKRLDAMIEELLDTLSYQRGQRLPLALSQFDILPLAQAVCGQVNLQHADRCKVTGQTVTGWWCENSLRRALENLVSNAVKYGDDSPIAVHVAHAHERMILTVHNRGHAIATEQMARIFDYLRRDNHAPAPGWGIGLPFVQNVAESHGGSVAVDSSPQAGTTFILDLPIDCRPFVPAADSPRN
;
A
#
# COMPACT_ATOMS: atom_id res chain seq x y z
N MET A 1 -30.15 -60.92 45.51
CA MET A 1 -31.01 -60.40 44.47
C MET A 1 -30.46 -58.99 44.11
N ALA A 2 -29.63 -59.01 43.13
CA ALA A 2 -28.88 -57.81 42.70
C ALA A 2 -29.72 -57.05 41.67
N LEU A 3 -29.87 -55.73 41.81
CA LEU A 3 -30.34 -54.85 40.76
C LEU A 3 -29.19 -53.93 40.38
N SER A 4 -28.57 -54.32 39.29
CA SER A 4 -27.65 -53.50 38.52
C SER A 4 -28.49 -52.44 37.83
N THR A 5 -28.17 -51.15 38.06
CA THR A 5 -28.61 -50.03 37.24
C THR A 5 -27.38 -49.39 36.63
N ASP A 6 -26.89 -50.04 35.60
CA ASP A 6 -26.01 -49.36 34.63
C ASP A 6 -26.83 -48.45 33.79
N HIS A 7 -26.75 -47.12 34.05
CA HIS A 7 -27.10 -46.09 33.10
C HIS A 7 -25.84 -45.71 32.33
N PRO A 8 -25.77 -45.96 31.04
CA PRO A 8 -24.66 -45.47 30.26
C PRO A 8 -24.86 -43.95 30.07
N PHE A 9 -23.99 -43.19 30.73
CA PHE A 9 -23.76 -41.79 30.40
C PHE A 9 -23.35 -41.71 28.92
N ALA A 10 -24.19 -41.10 28.13
CA ALA A 10 -23.88 -40.73 26.75
C ALA A 10 -23.42 -39.25 26.66
N PRO A 11 -22.12 -38.96 26.86
CA PRO A 11 -21.59 -37.59 26.66
C PRO A 11 -20.98 -37.36 25.26
N ALA A 12 -21.11 -38.27 24.32
CA ALA A 12 -20.34 -38.26 23.09
C ALA A 12 -20.85 -37.33 21.95
N ARG A 13 -22.10 -36.85 21.99
CA ARG A 13 -22.71 -36.12 20.87
C ARG A 13 -22.30 -34.65 20.72
N PRO A 14 -22.06 -33.83 21.75
CA PRO A 14 -21.70 -32.42 21.60
C PRO A 14 -20.26 -32.20 21.10
N LEU A 15 -19.30 -32.99 21.58
CA LEU A 15 -17.89 -32.92 21.19
C LEU A 15 -17.68 -33.33 19.73
N GLN A 16 -18.41 -34.36 19.24
CA GLN A 16 -18.33 -34.80 17.85
C GLN A 16 -18.82 -33.72 16.86
N ARG A 17 -19.84 -32.95 17.22
CA ARG A 17 -20.35 -31.90 16.36
C ARG A 17 -19.39 -30.72 16.24
N ALA A 18 -18.81 -30.27 17.36
CA ALA A 18 -17.79 -29.20 17.35
C ALA A 18 -16.58 -29.62 16.51
N GLN A 19 -16.05 -30.82 16.72
CA GLN A 19 -14.94 -31.35 15.95
C GLN A 19 -15.26 -31.42 14.44
N ARG A 20 -16.49 -31.80 14.07
CA ARG A 20 -16.91 -31.81 12.66
C ARG A 20 -16.99 -30.43 12.04
N ILE A 21 -17.42 -29.41 12.78
CA ILE A 21 -17.43 -28.01 12.28
C ILE A 21 -15.99 -27.52 12.14
N PHE A 22 -15.12 -27.72 13.13
CA PHE A 22 -13.71 -27.33 13.01
C PHE A 22 -12.98 -28.04 11.87
N ALA A 23 -13.32 -29.29 11.58
CA ALA A 23 -12.76 -30.05 10.48
C ALA A 23 -13.12 -29.48 9.09
N LEU A 24 -14.12 -28.61 8.99
CA LEU A 24 -14.48 -27.93 7.73
C LEU A 24 -13.53 -26.80 7.38
N ARG A 25 -12.70 -26.32 8.31
CA ARG A 25 -11.91 -25.10 8.20
C ARG A 25 -11.11 -25.02 6.91
N ASP A 26 -10.27 -26.00 6.68
CA ASP A 26 -9.35 -25.99 5.54
C ASP A 26 -10.10 -26.12 4.20
N ALA A 27 -11.18 -26.90 4.17
CA ALA A 27 -12.04 -27.03 2.99
C ALA A 27 -12.79 -25.72 2.69
N VAL A 28 -13.32 -25.05 3.72
CA VAL A 28 -14.00 -23.75 3.54
C VAL A 28 -13.03 -22.68 3.06
N LEU A 29 -11.83 -22.62 3.64
CA LEU A 29 -10.82 -21.63 3.25
C LEU A 29 -10.28 -21.87 1.84
N ALA A 30 -10.06 -23.12 1.45
CA ALA A 30 -9.62 -23.47 0.10
C ALA A 30 -10.68 -23.12 -0.96
N GLU A 31 -11.94 -23.47 -0.70
CA GLU A 31 -13.06 -23.15 -1.59
C GLU A 31 -13.28 -21.63 -1.66
N TRP A 32 -13.15 -20.93 -0.52
CA TRP A 32 -13.24 -19.48 -0.46
C TRP A 32 -12.12 -18.82 -1.27
N GLU A 33 -10.87 -19.23 -1.10
CA GLU A 33 -9.73 -18.70 -1.87
C GLU A 33 -9.96 -18.89 -3.36
N HIS A 34 -10.40 -20.08 -3.79
CA HIS A 34 -10.69 -20.36 -5.20
C HIS A 34 -11.74 -19.41 -5.75
N ARG A 35 -12.88 -19.24 -5.07
CA ARG A 35 -13.98 -18.38 -5.54
C ARG A 35 -13.62 -16.90 -5.51
N VAL A 36 -12.92 -16.44 -4.47
CA VAL A 36 -12.50 -15.04 -4.37
C VAL A 36 -11.53 -14.68 -5.49
N ARG A 37 -10.55 -15.54 -5.79
CA ARG A 37 -9.65 -15.32 -6.92
C ARG A 37 -10.36 -15.25 -8.26
N ALA A 38 -11.43 -16.01 -8.42
CA ALA A 38 -12.21 -16.06 -9.66
C ALA A 38 -13.17 -14.87 -9.83
N SER A 39 -13.61 -14.23 -8.74
CA SER A 39 -14.74 -13.30 -8.81
C SER A 39 -14.51 -11.93 -8.14
N VAL A 40 -13.50 -11.80 -7.25
CA VAL A 40 -13.19 -10.53 -6.58
C VAL A 40 -12.04 -9.86 -7.30
N ARG A 41 -12.31 -8.70 -7.88
CA ARG A 41 -11.30 -7.89 -8.57
C ARG A 41 -10.15 -7.53 -7.62
N GLY A 42 -8.92 -7.74 -8.06
CA GLY A 42 -7.71 -7.45 -7.28
C GLY A 42 -7.24 -8.62 -6.40
N ALA A 43 -8.04 -9.71 -6.31
CA ALA A 43 -7.66 -10.90 -5.56
C ALA A 43 -6.79 -11.90 -6.36
N GLU A 44 -6.83 -11.81 -7.68
CA GLU A 44 -6.22 -12.80 -8.59
C GLU A 44 -4.72 -12.97 -8.37
N GLN A 45 -4.02 -11.88 -8.07
CA GLN A 45 -2.56 -11.83 -7.95
C GLN A 45 -2.05 -11.82 -6.51
N LEU A 46 -2.94 -11.78 -5.50
CA LEU A 46 -2.53 -11.75 -4.10
C LEU A 46 -1.90 -13.09 -3.67
N LEU A 47 -0.82 -13.02 -2.91
CA LEU A 47 -0.26 -14.21 -2.28
C LEU A 47 -1.26 -14.81 -1.28
N THR A 48 -1.37 -16.15 -1.23
CA THR A 48 -2.30 -16.86 -0.35
C THR A 48 -2.27 -16.39 1.11
N PRO A 49 -1.11 -16.18 1.77
CA PRO A 49 -1.09 -15.69 3.15
C PRO A 49 -1.71 -14.30 3.32
N ILE A 50 -1.57 -13.43 2.31
CA ILE A 50 -2.13 -12.08 2.32
C ILE A 50 -3.65 -12.14 2.06
N LEU A 51 -4.07 -12.98 1.14
CA LEU A 51 -5.47 -13.13 0.78
C LEU A 51 -6.29 -13.75 1.92
N ILE A 52 -5.84 -14.87 2.47
CA ILE A 52 -6.53 -15.61 3.56
C ILE A 52 -6.49 -14.83 4.88
N ASN A 53 -5.35 -14.26 5.24
CA ASN A 53 -5.10 -13.39 6.38
C ASN A 53 -5.88 -13.72 7.66
N THR A 54 -6.90 -12.93 7.99
CA THR A 54 -7.67 -13.02 9.25
C THR A 54 -8.82 -14.02 9.18
N LEU A 55 -9.15 -14.55 8.01
CA LEU A 55 -10.29 -15.47 7.84
C LEU A 55 -10.16 -16.78 8.63
N PRO A 56 -8.99 -17.38 8.81
CA PRO A 56 -8.85 -18.54 9.71
C PRO A 56 -9.32 -18.25 11.14
N ALA A 57 -8.92 -17.09 11.69
CA ALA A 57 -9.35 -16.66 13.01
C ALA A 57 -10.85 -16.34 13.07
N PHE A 58 -11.41 -15.78 11.99
CA PHE A 58 -12.84 -15.55 11.88
C PHE A 58 -13.62 -16.85 11.85
N PHE A 59 -13.15 -17.85 11.08
CA PHE A 59 -13.74 -19.19 11.04
C PHE A 59 -13.70 -19.85 12.43
N ASP A 60 -12.54 -19.81 13.11
CA ASP A 60 -12.36 -20.41 14.42
C ASP A 60 -13.31 -19.80 15.45
N ASN A 61 -13.44 -18.48 15.48
CA ASN A 61 -14.42 -17.76 16.30
C ASN A 61 -15.87 -18.19 16.01
N LEU A 62 -16.19 -18.39 14.73
CA LEU A 62 -17.51 -18.83 14.29
C LEU A 62 -17.77 -20.28 14.75
N ALA A 63 -16.82 -21.18 14.56
CA ALA A 63 -16.90 -22.57 14.99
C ALA A 63 -17.08 -22.68 16.50
N GLU A 64 -16.34 -21.88 17.28
CA GLU A 64 -16.52 -21.79 18.74
C GLU A 64 -17.92 -21.35 19.14
N ALA A 65 -18.45 -20.28 18.50
CA ALA A 65 -19.79 -19.74 18.80
C ALA A 65 -20.90 -20.77 18.54
N LEU A 66 -20.68 -21.71 17.63
CA LEU A 66 -21.61 -22.78 17.30
C LEU A 66 -21.52 -23.97 18.27
N THR A 67 -20.55 -23.99 19.20
CA THR A 67 -20.38 -25.08 20.19
C THR A 67 -21.15 -24.78 21.47
N ARG A 68 -21.58 -25.84 22.17
CA ARG A 68 -22.37 -25.69 23.41
C ARG A 68 -21.56 -25.16 24.60
N GLY A 69 -20.24 -25.34 24.60
CA GLY A 69 -19.36 -24.91 25.70
C GLY A 69 -19.06 -23.41 25.69
N HIS A 70 -19.12 -22.76 24.52
CA HIS A 70 -18.78 -21.36 24.32
C HIS A 70 -19.82 -20.65 23.44
N ALA A 71 -21.09 -21.03 23.60
CA ALA A 71 -22.17 -20.48 22.77
C ALA A 71 -22.26 -18.96 22.92
N ARG A 72 -21.94 -18.23 21.84
CA ARG A 72 -22.13 -16.80 21.69
C ARG A 72 -23.24 -16.57 20.66
N GLU A 73 -23.97 -15.49 20.82
CA GLU A 73 -24.98 -15.10 19.83
C GLU A 73 -24.35 -14.55 18.55
N ASN A 74 -23.10 -14.06 18.66
CA ASN A 74 -22.34 -13.50 17.56
C ASN A 74 -20.83 -13.77 17.77
N ALA A 75 -20.20 -14.38 16.79
CA ALA A 75 -18.76 -14.74 16.83
C ALA A 75 -17.85 -13.53 16.57
N ALA A 76 -18.33 -12.51 15.88
CA ALA A 76 -17.55 -11.33 15.55
C ALA A 76 -17.53 -10.30 16.70
N SER A 77 -18.50 -10.36 17.62
CA SER A 77 -18.57 -9.43 18.75
C SER A 77 -17.43 -9.66 19.74
N ASN A 78 -16.84 -8.53 20.20
CA ASN A 78 -15.70 -8.52 21.12
C ASN A 78 -14.41 -9.15 20.56
N THR A 79 -14.25 -9.21 19.25
CA THR A 79 -13.00 -9.57 18.59
C THR A 79 -12.56 -8.44 17.67
N ASN A 80 -11.25 -8.29 17.45
CA ASN A 80 -10.69 -7.32 16.52
C ASN A 80 -10.47 -7.89 15.11
N VAL A 81 -10.81 -9.16 14.90
CA VAL A 81 -10.55 -9.88 13.64
C VAL A 81 -11.15 -9.18 12.42
N PRO A 82 -12.47 -8.78 12.43
CA PRO A 82 -13.03 -8.04 11.30
C PRO A 82 -12.42 -6.65 11.10
N ALA A 83 -12.06 -5.96 12.20
CA ALA A 83 -11.42 -4.66 12.12
C ALA A 83 -10.03 -4.74 11.47
N VAL A 84 -9.23 -5.75 11.84
CA VAL A 84 -7.94 -6.03 11.22
C VAL A 84 -8.10 -6.34 9.74
N HIS A 85 -9.09 -7.17 9.37
CA HIS A 85 -9.41 -7.48 7.99
C HIS A 85 -9.70 -6.22 7.16
N GLY A 86 -10.61 -5.37 7.65
CA GLY A 86 -10.95 -4.09 7.02
C GLY A 86 -9.76 -3.16 6.86
N ASN A 87 -8.92 -3.04 7.89
CA ASN A 87 -7.70 -2.24 7.85
C ASN A 87 -6.68 -2.71 6.81
N GLU A 88 -6.50 -4.02 6.67
CA GLU A 88 -5.56 -4.56 5.69
C GLU A 88 -6.07 -4.40 4.26
N ARG A 89 -7.37 -4.65 4.03
CA ARG A 89 -7.98 -4.41 2.72
C ARG A 89 -7.93 -2.93 2.33
N ALA A 90 -8.07 -2.01 3.29
CA ALA A 90 -7.94 -0.58 3.04
C ALA A 90 -6.55 -0.12 2.59
N ARG A 91 -5.52 -0.96 2.78
CA ARG A 91 -4.15 -0.71 2.29
C ARG A 91 -3.91 -1.24 0.89
N MET A 92 -4.81 -2.04 0.35
CA MET A 92 -4.70 -2.62 -0.97
C MET A 92 -5.25 -1.66 -2.03
N THR A 93 -4.52 -1.49 -3.12
CA THR A 93 -4.82 -0.52 -4.17
C THR A 93 -6.13 -0.80 -4.89
N ASP A 94 -6.40 -2.09 -5.15
CA ASP A 94 -7.53 -2.54 -5.97
C ASP A 94 -8.73 -3.01 -5.13
N TYR A 95 -8.70 -2.78 -3.82
CA TYR A 95 -9.79 -3.15 -2.90
C TYR A 95 -10.62 -1.95 -2.49
N GLY A 96 -11.92 -2.06 -2.68
CA GLY A 96 -12.93 -1.13 -2.16
C GLY A 96 -13.86 -1.80 -1.14
N PRO A 97 -14.79 -1.05 -0.57
CA PRO A 97 -15.80 -1.60 0.35
C PRO A 97 -16.61 -2.75 -0.27
N GLU A 98 -16.86 -2.69 -1.58
CA GLU A 98 -17.63 -3.71 -2.32
C GLU A 98 -16.90 -5.06 -2.31
N GLN A 99 -15.59 -5.07 -2.53
CA GLN A 99 -14.76 -6.27 -2.50
C GLN A 99 -14.76 -6.91 -1.11
N VAL A 100 -14.65 -6.10 -0.05
CA VAL A 100 -14.72 -6.58 1.34
C VAL A 100 -16.06 -7.23 1.62
N ILE A 101 -17.17 -6.64 1.19
CA ILE A 101 -18.51 -7.23 1.33
C ILE A 101 -18.60 -8.55 0.57
N GLN A 102 -18.10 -8.58 -0.66
CA GLN A 102 -18.13 -9.76 -1.53
C GLN A 102 -17.32 -10.93 -0.92
N GLU A 103 -16.15 -10.67 -0.33
CA GLU A 103 -15.36 -11.68 0.38
C GLU A 103 -16.17 -12.38 1.49
N TYR A 104 -16.87 -11.62 2.31
CA TYR A 104 -17.71 -12.19 3.38
C TYR A 104 -18.95 -12.93 2.85
N GLN A 105 -19.54 -12.46 1.75
CA GLN A 105 -20.65 -13.14 1.10
C GLN A 105 -20.20 -14.49 0.54
N ILE A 106 -19.06 -14.52 -0.17
CA ILE A 106 -18.45 -15.75 -0.65
C ILE A 106 -18.12 -16.70 0.49
N PHE A 107 -17.60 -16.17 1.62
CA PHE A 107 -17.33 -16.99 2.81
C PHE A 107 -18.60 -17.66 3.35
N ARG A 108 -19.72 -16.95 3.41
CA ARG A 108 -21.03 -17.50 3.79
C ARG A 108 -21.45 -18.67 2.90
N ASP A 109 -21.33 -18.46 1.59
CA ASP A 109 -21.73 -19.46 0.58
C ASP A 109 -20.82 -20.69 0.62
N CYS A 110 -19.51 -20.51 0.76
CA CYS A 110 -18.54 -21.59 0.90
C CYS A 110 -18.81 -22.40 2.19
N PHE A 111 -19.04 -21.72 3.31
CA PHE A 111 -19.37 -22.38 4.56
C PHE A 111 -20.64 -23.24 4.43
N ALA A 112 -21.68 -22.71 3.75
CA ALA A 112 -22.92 -23.41 3.50
C ALA A 112 -22.71 -24.66 2.63
N ALA A 113 -22.01 -24.51 1.51
CA ALA A 113 -21.74 -25.58 0.56
C ALA A 113 -20.93 -26.72 1.19
N VAL A 114 -19.80 -26.38 1.81
CA VAL A 114 -18.90 -27.37 2.42
C VAL A 114 -19.57 -28.07 3.60
N ALA A 115 -20.36 -27.37 4.42
CA ALA A 115 -21.11 -27.98 5.52
C ALA A 115 -22.15 -28.99 4.99
N LEU A 116 -22.82 -28.67 3.90
CA LEU A 116 -23.78 -29.55 3.24
C LEU A 116 -23.09 -30.82 2.69
N GLU A 117 -22.01 -30.66 1.95
CA GLU A 117 -21.23 -31.77 1.36
C GLU A 117 -20.67 -32.71 2.45
N ALA A 118 -20.17 -32.14 3.54
CA ALA A 118 -19.69 -32.93 4.68
C ALA A 118 -20.80 -33.55 5.54
N GLY A 119 -22.06 -33.36 5.18
CA GLY A 119 -23.21 -33.87 5.94
C GLY A 119 -23.31 -33.28 7.34
N VAL A 120 -22.85 -32.04 7.57
CA VAL A 120 -22.97 -31.32 8.83
C VAL A 120 -24.32 -30.61 8.87
N SER A 121 -25.28 -31.17 9.63
CA SER A 121 -26.60 -30.55 9.78
C SER A 121 -26.52 -29.29 10.66
N LEU A 122 -26.85 -28.15 10.08
CA LEU A 122 -26.93 -26.85 10.74
C LEU A 122 -28.42 -26.54 11.05
N ARG A 123 -28.70 -26.20 12.30
CA ARG A 123 -30.04 -25.85 12.76
C ARG A 123 -30.34 -24.38 12.45
N ARG A 124 -31.61 -23.98 12.51
CA ARG A 124 -32.04 -22.59 12.35
C ARG A 124 -31.30 -21.59 13.26
N ARG A 125 -30.98 -22.02 14.50
CA ARG A 125 -30.17 -21.22 15.45
C ARG A 125 -28.73 -21.04 14.94
N ASP A 126 -28.11 -22.07 14.40
CA ASP A 126 -26.74 -22.05 13.92
C ASP A 126 -26.63 -21.08 12.74
N TRP A 127 -27.56 -21.16 11.82
CA TRP A 127 -27.65 -20.22 10.69
C TRP A 127 -27.84 -18.77 11.11
N ARG A 128 -28.61 -18.52 12.19
CA ARG A 128 -28.72 -17.18 12.74
C ARG A 128 -27.37 -16.68 13.24
N ILE A 129 -26.66 -17.48 14.05
CA ILE A 129 -25.32 -17.14 14.57
C ILE A 129 -24.35 -16.86 13.42
N ILE A 130 -24.34 -17.71 12.38
CA ILE A 130 -23.49 -17.54 11.20
C ILE A 130 -23.78 -16.20 10.51
N ASN A 131 -25.04 -15.95 10.17
CA ASN A 131 -25.45 -14.73 9.47
C ASN A 131 -25.17 -13.47 10.29
N ASP A 132 -25.56 -13.46 11.57
CA ASP A 132 -25.33 -12.31 12.46
C ASP A 132 -23.83 -12.03 12.64
N SER A 133 -22.99 -13.08 12.67
CA SER A 133 -21.55 -12.95 12.78
C SER A 133 -20.94 -12.39 11.50
N ILE A 134 -21.37 -12.87 10.34
CA ILE A 134 -20.90 -12.38 9.03
C ILE A 134 -21.35 -10.92 8.82
N ASP A 135 -22.60 -10.60 9.09
CA ASP A 135 -23.13 -9.25 8.94
C ASP A 135 -22.45 -8.26 9.89
N THR A 136 -22.08 -8.71 11.10
CA THR A 136 -21.25 -7.93 12.02
C THR A 136 -19.83 -7.79 11.51
N GLY A 137 -19.24 -8.88 10.98
CA GLY A 137 -17.93 -8.87 10.33
C GLY A 137 -17.85 -7.85 9.19
N ILE A 138 -18.85 -7.83 8.32
CA ILE A 138 -18.97 -6.86 7.23
C ILE A 138 -19.01 -5.43 7.80
N ARG A 139 -19.90 -5.15 8.74
CA ARG A 139 -20.06 -3.79 9.31
C ARG A 139 -18.78 -3.28 9.96
N GLU A 140 -18.11 -4.12 10.74
CA GLU A 140 -16.87 -3.77 11.43
C GLU A 140 -15.72 -3.57 10.44
N SER A 141 -15.57 -4.46 9.46
CA SER A 141 -14.55 -4.33 8.42
C SER A 141 -14.75 -3.06 7.58
N ILE A 142 -15.97 -2.76 7.16
CA ILE A 142 -16.29 -1.55 6.41
C ILE A 142 -16.07 -0.29 7.24
N ARG A 143 -16.43 -0.32 8.53
CA ARG A 143 -16.20 0.81 9.44
C ARG A 143 -14.72 1.13 9.54
N GLU A 144 -13.86 0.12 9.76
CA GLU A 144 -12.42 0.32 9.87
C GLU A 144 -11.79 0.69 8.51
N PHE A 145 -12.24 0.06 7.43
CA PHE A 145 -11.85 0.45 6.06
C PHE A 145 -12.11 1.94 5.82
N THR A 146 -13.32 2.41 6.11
CA THR A 146 -13.71 3.80 5.93
C THR A 146 -12.93 4.73 6.88
N ALA A 147 -12.77 4.36 8.15
CA ALA A 147 -12.01 5.12 9.13
C ALA A 147 -10.54 5.31 8.72
N MET A 148 -9.91 4.27 8.15
CA MET A 148 -8.56 4.33 7.61
C MET A 148 -8.49 5.38 6.49
N HIS A 149 -9.38 5.31 5.51
CA HIS A 149 -9.42 6.26 4.39
C HIS A 149 -9.71 7.70 4.85
N GLU A 150 -10.64 7.90 5.79
CA GLU A 150 -10.90 9.22 6.36
C GLU A 150 -9.72 9.77 7.16
N SER A 151 -9.05 8.92 7.96
CA SER A 151 -7.87 9.34 8.70
C SER A 151 -6.74 9.75 7.77
N PHE A 152 -6.59 9.03 6.65
CA PHE A 152 -5.65 9.36 5.59
C PHE A 152 -5.99 10.72 4.94
N ARG A 153 -7.26 10.93 4.52
CA ARG A 153 -7.71 12.21 3.95
C ARG A 153 -7.49 13.38 4.90
N ARG A 154 -7.78 13.21 6.19
CA ARG A 154 -7.54 14.26 7.21
C ARG A 154 -6.06 14.58 7.37
N ARG A 155 -5.18 13.57 7.35
CA ARG A 155 -3.72 13.78 7.43
C ARG A 155 -3.18 14.51 6.20
N ILE A 156 -3.66 14.14 4.99
CA ILE A 156 -3.35 14.87 3.78
C ILE A 156 -3.78 16.33 3.90
N ALA A 157 -5.05 16.58 4.23
CA ALA A 157 -5.59 17.94 4.33
C ALA A 157 -4.84 18.80 5.36
N ALA A 158 -4.51 18.24 6.52
CA ALA A 158 -3.78 18.96 7.57
C ALA A 158 -2.33 19.27 7.17
N GLY A 159 -1.62 18.27 6.62
CA GLY A 159 -0.26 18.45 6.11
C GLY A 159 -0.21 19.47 4.96
N LEU A 160 -1.10 19.30 3.96
CA LEU A 160 -1.21 20.20 2.81
C LEU A 160 -1.44 21.64 3.23
N SER A 161 -2.40 21.87 4.13
CA SER A 161 -2.75 23.24 4.54
C SER A 161 -1.58 23.98 5.17
N HIS A 162 -0.74 23.29 5.94
CA HIS A 162 0.44 23.89 6.58
C HIS A 162 1.56 24.14 5.56
N ASP A 163 1.90 23.13 4.77
CA ASP A 163 3.09 23.19 3.90
C ASP A 163 2.86 23.99 2.62
N MET A 164 1.62 24.09 2.12
CA MET A 164 1.26 25.00 1.03
C MET A 164 1.16 26.45 1.51
N ARG A 165 0.80 26.69 2.77
CA ARG A 165 0.73 28.05 3.32
C ARG A 165 2.11 28.73 3.39
N ASN A 166 3.18 27.95 3.66
CA ASN A 166 4.53 28.49 3.73
C ASN A 166 5.02 29.10 2.40
N PRO A 167 5.06 28.37 1.26
CA PRO A 167 5.44 28.95 -0.02
C PRO A 167 4.51 30.06 -0.46
N LEU A 168 3.18 29.94 -0.22
CA LEU A 168 2.22 31.02 -0.49
C LEU A 168 2.54 32.29 0.29
N SER A 169 2.90 32.18 1.57
CA SER A 169 3.31 33.33 2.38
C SER A 169 4.56 34.01 1.84
N VAL A 170 5.56 33.24 1.40
CA VAL A 170 6.77 33.78 0.77
C VAL A 170 6.46 34.49 -0.52
N ILE A 171 5.62 33.89 -1.38
CA ILE A 171 5.17 34.52 -2.64
C ILE A 171 4.45 35.83 -2.34
N ALA A 172 3.47 35.81 -1.42
CA ALA A 172 2.69 37.00 -1.08
C ALA A 172 3.56 38.11 -0.48
N THR A 173 4.46 37.79 0.46
CA THR A 173 5.37 38.76 1.06
C THR A 173 6.37 39.30 0.04
N SER A 174 6.93 38.45 -0.83
CA SER A 174 7.84 38.88 -1.89
C SER A 174 7.15 39.78 -2.91
N ALA A 175 5.91 39.49 -3.28
CA ALA A 175 5.11 40.34 -4.18
C ALA A 175 4.77 41.70 -3.55
N GLN A 176 4.44 41.75 -2.26
CA GLN A 176 4.21 43.02 -1.54
C GLN A 176 5.48 43.87 -1.45
N LEU A 177 6.64 43.25 -1.22
CA LEU A 177 7.93 43.95 -1.19
C LEU A 177 8.32 44.47 -2.58
N LEU A 178 8.04 43.70 -3.65
CA LEU A 178 8.27 44.15 -5.03
C LEU A 178 7.58 45.49 -5.37
N GLN A 179 6.34 45.67 -4.87
CA GLN A 179 5.59 46.91 -5.09
C GLN A 179 6.24 48.15 -4.47
N ARG A 180 7.14 48.00 -3.50
CA ARG A 180 7.81 49.07 -2.75
C ARG A 180 9.31 49.15 -3.02
N GLN A 181 9.84 48.25 -3.86
CA GLN A 181 11.29 48.14 -4.07
C GLN A 181 11.71 48.81 -5.39
N ALA A 182 12.66 49.71 -5.32
CA ALA A 182 13.23 50.41 -6.48
C ALA A 182 14.62 49.89 -6.89
N ASP A 183 15.28 49.10 -6.03
CA ASP A 183 16.59 48.53 -6.32
C ASP A 183 16.46 47.31 -7.27
N PRO A 184 17.04 47.36 -8.50
CA PRO A 184 16.93 46.30 -9.49
C PRO A 184 17.44 44.92 -8.99
N ALA A 185 18.51 44.89 -8.21
CA ALA A 185 19.07 43.65 -7.68
C ALA A 185 18.10 42.93 -6.72
N LYS A 186 17.45 43.71 -5.84
CA LYS A 186 16.43 43.19 -4.92
C LYS A 186 15.15 42.78 -5.62
N VAL A 187 14.76 43.54 -6.69
CA VAL A 187 13.62 43.16 -7.56
C VAL A 187 13.87 41.78 -8.17
N GLN A 188 15.06 41.55 -8.73
CA GLN A 188 15.42 40.28 -9.34
C GLN A 188 15.46 39.13 -8.32
N GLU A 189 15.97 39.37 -7.12
CA GLU A 189 15.97 38.37 -6.04
C GLU A 189 14.56 37.99 -5.59
N LEU A 190 13.67 38.98 -5.41
CA LEU A 190 12.28 38.76 -5.02
C LEU A 190 11.51 37.99 -6.11
N ALA A 191 11.71 38.36 -7.38
CA ALA A 191 11.11 37.67 -8.53
C ALA A 191 11.57 36.19 -8.61
N ARG A 192 12.86 35.94 -8.38
CA ARG A 192 13.41 34.57 -8.29
C ARG A 192 12.75 33.77 -7.18
N LYS A 193 12.62 34.34 -5.97
CA LYS A 193 11.92 33.68 -4.84
C LYS A 193 10.48 33.32 -5.17
N ILE A 194 9.74 34.21 -5.79
CA ILE A 194 8.37 33.95 -6.26
C ILE A 194 8.36 32.75 -7.20
N GLY A 195 9.24 32.76 -8.22
CA GLY A 195 9.32 31.66 -9.19
C GLY A 195 9.65 30.31 -8.57
N GLU A 196 10.61 30.28 -7.64
CA GLU A 196 11.00 29.05 -6.94
C GLU A 196 9.87 28.48 -6.06
N HIS A 197 9.18 29.35 -5.31
CA HIS A 197 8.09 28.92 -4.45
C HIS A 197 6.82 28.55 -5.24
N SER A 198 6.59 29.16 -6.42
CA SER A 198 5.53 28.76 -7.35
C SER A 198 5.78 27.35 -7.90
N LYS A 199 6.99 27.08 -8.41
CA LYS A 199 7.37 25.73 -8.88
C LYS A 199 7.25 24.68 -7.77
N ARG A 200 7.57 25.05 -6.53
CA ARG A 200 7.40 24.16 -5.38
C ARG A 200 5.93 23.83 -5.12
N LEU A 201 5.03 24.81 -5.26
CA LEU A 201 3.58 24.59 -5.14
C LEU A 201 3.04 23.68 -6.23
N ASP A 202 3.46 23.90 -7.48
CA ASP A 202 3.05 23.04 -8.60
C ASP A 202 3.47 21.58 -8.35
N ALA A 203 4.70 21.33 -7.93
CA ALA A 203 5.17 20.01 -7.58
C ALA A 203 4.36 19.36 -6.45
N MET A 204 3.96 20.16 -5.44
CA MET A 204 3.12 19.69 -4.34
C MET A 204 1.70 19.31 -4.81
N ILE A 205 1.12 20.07 -5.73
CA ILE A 205 -0.20 19.78 -6.31
C ILE A 205 -0.16 18.51 -7.14
N GLU A 206 0.86 18.33 -7.97
CA GLU A 206 1.06 17.09 -8.75
C GLU A 206 1.21 15.88 -7.83
N GLU A 207 2.03 15.98 -6.79
CA GLU A 207 2.22 14.91 -5.80
C GLU A 207 0.91 14.54 -5.10
N LEU A 208 0.05 15.53 -4.82
CA LEU A 208 -1.27 15.32 -4.25
C LEU A 208 -2.21 14.59 -5.21
N LEU A 209 -2.28 15.05 -6.46
CA LEU A 209 -3.16 14.47 -7.48
C LEU A 209 -2.83 13.00 -7.73
N ASP A 210 -1.54 12.65 -7.76
CA ASP A 210 -1.11 11.26 -7.90
C ASP A 210 -1.50 10.41 -6.70
N THR A 211 -1.34 10.97 -5.49
CA THR A 211 -1.73 10.28 -4.25
C THR A 211 -3.23 10.00 -4.21
N LEU A 212 -4.06 10.96 -4.65
CA LEU A 212 -5.51 10.81 -4.70
C LEU A 212 -5.96 9.83 -5.80
N SER A 213 -5.24 9.78 -6.92
CA SER A 213 -5.51 8.85 -8.03
C SER A 213 -5.19 7.41 -7.62
N TYR A 214 -4.10 7.18 -6.92
CA TYR A 214 -3.72 5.88 -6.39
C TYR A 214 -4.74 5.32 -5.40
N GLN A 215 -5.32 6.15 -4.53
CA GLN A 215 -6.33 5.71 -3.56
C GLN A 215 -7.67 5.23 -4.17
N ARG A 216 -7.91 5.53 -5.45
CA ARG A 216 -9.10 5.05 -6.16
C ARG A 216 -8.94 3.65 -6.75
N GLY A 217 -7.86 2.93 -6.42
CA GLY A 217 -7.55 1.64 -7.03
C GLY A 217 -7.17 1.73 -8.50
N GLN A 218 -6.82 2.91 -8.98
CA GLN A 218 -6.38 3.12 -10.35
C GLN A 218 -4.85 3.02 -10.38
N ARG A 219 -4.33 2.06 -11.13
CA ARG A 219 -2.91 2.06 -11.51
C ARG A 219 -2.59 3.39 -12.17
N LEU A 220 -1.37 3.88 -12.00
CA LEU A 220 -0.92 5.09 -12.71
C LEU A 220 -1.18 4.92 -14.21
N PRO A 221 -1.82 5.90 -14.86
CA PRO A 221 -1.95 5.88 -16.31
C PRO A 221 -0.54 6.02 -16.92
N LEU A 222 0.03 4.91 -17.39
CA LEU A 222 1.37 4.87 -17.94
C LEU A 222 1.34 5.10 -19.45
N ALA A 223 1.92 6.21 -19.90
CA ALA A 223 2.23 6.43 -21.31
C ALA A 223 3.59 5.77 -21.62
N LEU A 224 3.57 4.50 -22.06
CA LEU A 224 4.79 3.77 -22.37
C LEU A 224 5.45 4.26 -23.65
N SER A 225 6.76 4.49 -23.58
CA SER A 225 7.62 4.80 -24.72
C SER A 225 8.92 3.99 -24.62
N GLN A 226 9.57 3.77 -25.75
CA GLN A 226 10.87 3.12 -25.76
C GLN A 226 11.97 4.16 -25.62
N PHE A 227 12.79 4.03 -24.57
CA PHE A 227 13.93 4.93 -24.33
C PHE A 227 15.02 4.25 -23.50
N ASP A 228 16.20 4.88 -23.45
CA ASP A 228 17.32 4.47 -22.61
C ASP A 228 17.24 5.19 -21.26
N ILE A 229 17.28 4.40 -20.17
CA ILE A 229 17.18 4.93 -18.80
C ILE A 229 18.42 5.69 -18.34
N LEU A 230 19.61 5.40 -18.90
CA LEU A 230 20.87 5.99 -18.46
C LEU A 230 20.91 7.52 -18.70
N PRO A 231 20.56 8.06 -19.88
CA PRO A 231 20.45 9.50 -20.10
C PRO A 231 19.44 10.18 -19.16
N LEU A 232 18.32 9.53 -18.86
CA LEU A 232 17.34 10.05 -17.90
C LEU A 232 17.94 10.18 -16.50
N ALA A 233 18.67 9.15 -16.03
CA ALA A 233 19.37 9.19 -14.75
C ALA A 233 20.43 10.30 -14.71
N GLN A 234 21.17 10.48 -15.80
CA GLN A 234 22.17 11.55 -15.93
C GLN A 234 21.52 12.94 -15.88
N ALA A 235 20.36 13.13 -16.54
CA ALA A 235 19.64 14.39 -16.51
C ALA A 235 19.15 14.76 -15.10
N VAL A 236 18.58 13.78 -14.36
CA VAL A 236 18.13 13.99 -12.98
C VAL A 236 19.30 14.31 -12.04
N CYS A 237 20.38 13.56 -12.11
CA CYS A 237 21.59 13.83 -11.32
C CYS A 237 22.23 15.18 -11.69
N GLY A 238 22.24 15.53 -12.98
CA GLY A 238 22.73 16.82 -13.44
C GLY A 238 21.99 18.01 -12.84
N GLN A 239 20.67 17.93 -12.67
CA GLN A 239 19.89 18.97 -12.00
C GLN A 239 20.27 19.12 -10.52
N VAL A 240 20.51 18.00 -9.83
CA VAL A 240 20.96 18.02 -8.43
C VAL A 240 22.35 18.60 -8.30
N ASN A 241 23.25 18.27 -9.22
CA ASN A 241 24.63 18.78 -9.24
C ASN A 241 24.72 20.31 -9.44
N LEU A 242 23.77 20.91 -10.16
CA LEU A 242 23.68 22.37 -10.26
C LEU A 242 23.45 23.06 -8.92
N GLN A 243 22.84 22.38 -7.94
CA GLN A 243 22.53 22.92 -6.61
C GLN A 243 23.48 22.43 -5.51
N HIS A 244 24.11 21.27 -5.71
CA HIS A 244 24.85 20.54 -4.68
C HIS A 244 26.27 20.09 -5.10
N ALA A 245 26.98 20.88 -5.92
CA ALA A 245 28.41 20.73 -6.23
C ALA A 245 28.85 19.28 -6.55
N ASP A 246 28.34 18.73 -7.66
CA ASP A 246 28.71 17.40 -8.20
C ASP A 246 28.54 16.23 -7.20
N ARG A 247 27.55 16.33 -6.33
CA ARG A 247 27.28 15.36 -5.29
C ARG A 247 26.65 14.07 -5.81
N CYS A 248 25.98 14.07 -6.98
CA CYS A 248 25.33 12.90 -7.57
C CYS A 248 26.15 12.36 -8.75
N LYS A 249 26.48 11.06 -8.69
CA LYS A 249 27.25 10.35 -9.73
C LYS A 249 26.45 9.21 -10.31
N VAL A 250 26.37 9.16 -11.66
CA VAL A 250 25.71 8.08 -12.39
C VAL A 250 26.74 7.16 -12.99
N THR A 251 26.56 5.86 -12.81
CA THR A 251 27.38 4.80 -13.39
C THR A 251 26.48 3.71 -13.97
N GLY A 252 27.05 2.81 -14.76
CA GLY A 252 26.32 1.66 -15.29
C GLY A 252 26.32 1.62 -16.81
N GLN A 253 25.39 0.88 -17.37
CA GLN A 253 25.28 0.63 -18.80
C GLN A 253 23.97 1.18 -19.37
N THR A 254 23.93 1.40 -20.68
CA THR A 254 22.71 1.74 -21.41
C THR A 254 21.74 0.58 -21.35
N VAL A 255 20.50 0.85 -20.96
CA VAL A 255 19.41 -0.12 -20.93
C VAL A 255 18.21 0.53 -21.57
N THR A 256 17.84 0.00 -22.74
CA THR A 256 16.67 0.47 -23.49
C THR A 256 15.48 -0.45 -23.22
N GLY A 257 14.34 0.13 -22.87
CA GLY A 257 13.13 -0.62 -22.59
C GLY A 257 11.87 0.18 -22.83
N TRP A 258 10.71 -0.45 -22.57
CA TRP A 258 9.39 0.16 -22.68
C TRP A 258 8.89 0.56 -21.31
N TRP A 259 8.97 1.85 -20.99
CA TRP A 259 8.54 2.42 -19.71
C TRP A 259 7.84 3.76 -19.90
N CYS A 260 7.23 4.27 -18.83
CA CYS A 260 6.72 5.64 -18.79
C CYS A 260 7.84 6.58 -18.31
N GLU A 261 8.40 7.38 -19.24
CA GLU A 261 9.52 8.27 -18.94
C GLU A 261 9.23 9.23 -17.80
N ASN A 262 8.05 9.90 -17.82
CA ASN A 262 7.67 10.88 -16.80
C ASN A 262 7.58 10.25 -15.41
N SER A 263 6.99 9.05 -15.31
CA SER A 263 6.85 8.35 -14.03
C SER A 263 8.21 7.90 -13.48
N LEU A 264 9.12 7.41 -14.35
CA LEU A 264 10.46 7.01 -13.92
C LEU A 264 11.34 8.20 -13.56
N ARG A 265 11.27 9.29 -14.32
CA ARG A 265 11.95 10.54 -13.98
C ARG A 265 11.59 10.99 -12.57
N ARG A 266 10.33 11.06 -12.28
CA ARG A 266 9.81 11.49 -10.99
C ARG A 266 10.11 10.52 -9.86
N ALA A 267 10.08 9.20 -10.12
CA ALA A 267 10.52 8.20 -9.14
C ALA A 267 12.00 8.39 -8.79
N LEU A 268 12.85 8.61 -9.79
CA LEU A 268 14.27 8.84 -9.55
C LEU A 268 14.54 10.18 -8.84
N GLU A 269 13.83 11.24 -9.19
CA GLU A 269 13.87 12.54 -8.48
C GLU A 269 13.51 12.36 -6.99
N ASN A 270 12.49 11.58 -6.66
CA ASN A 270 12.12 11.26 -5.29
C ASN A 270 13.24 10.50 -4.55
N LEU A 271 13.83 9.49 -5.18
CA LEU A 271 14.93 8.72 -4.57
C LEU A 271 16.18 9.59 -4.35
N VAL A 272 16.57 10.37 -5.34
CA VAL A 272 17.76 11.25 -5.25
C VAL A 272 17.50 12.40 -4.25
N SER A 273 16.30 12.99 -4.23
CA SER A 273 15.92 14.00 -3.24
C SER A 273 15.97 13.43 -1.81
N ASN A 274 15.54 12.19 -1.60
CA ASN A 274 15.66 11.52 -0.31
C ASN A 274 17.13 11.31 0.05
N ALA A 275 17.97 10.89 -0.89
CA ALA A 275 19.41 10.73 -0.67
C ALA A 275 20.10 12.05 -0.29
N VAL A 276 19.68 13.19 -0.87
CA VAL A 276 20.14 14.53 -0.48
C VAL A 276 19.69 14.90 0.93
N LYS A 277 18.41 14.62 1.27
CA LYS A 277 17.79 15.04 2.54
C LYS A 277 18.28 14.24 3.74
N TYR A 278 18.48 12.93 3.58
CA TYR A 278 18.77 12.00 4.67
C TYR A 278 20.20 11.46 4.63
N GLY A 279 20.94 11.71 3.54
CA GLY A 279 22.34 11.39 3.41
C GLY A 279 23.22 12.38 4.20
N ASP A 280 24.47 11.97 4.43
CA ASP A 280 25.55 12.88 4.81
C ASP A 280 26.03 13.66 3.57
N ASP A 281 27.15 14.40 3.70
CA ASP A 281 27.71 15.16 2.56
C ASP A 281 28.50 14.29 1.56
N SER A 282 28.48 12.96 1.71
CA SER A 282 29.12 12.03 0.77
C SER A 282 28.43 12.00 -0.59
N PRO A 283 29.12 11.56 -1.64
CA PRO A 283 28.55 11.39 -2.96
C PRO A 283 27.36 10.41 -2.96
N ILE A 284 26.29 10.79 -3.66
CA ILE A 284 25.16 9.95 -3.97
C ILE A 284 25.51 9.14 -5.22
N ALA A 285 25.41 7.80 -5.17
CA ALA A 285 25.68 6.94 -6.30
C ALA A 285 24.38 6.41 -6.92
N VAL A 286 24.17 6.72 -8.19
CA VAL A 286 23.10 6.13 -9.01
C VAL A 286 23.76 5.12 -9.96
N HIS A 287 23.26 3.88 -9.96
CA HIS A 287 23.80 2.83 -10.82
C HIS A 287 22.69 2.15 -11.62
N VAL A 288 22.92 1.97 -12.93
CA VAL A 288 22.01 1.31 -13.85
C VAL A 288 22.65 -0.01 -14.31
N ALA A 289 21.94 -1.10 -14.14
CA ALA A 289 22.34 -2.43 -14.55
C ALA A 289 21.21 -3.15 -15.31
N HIS A 290 21.60 -4.12 -16.12
CA HIS A 290 20.72 -5.05 -16.83
C HIS A 290 21.00 -6.47 -16.38
N ALA A 291 19.98 -7.19 -15.96
CA ALA A 291 20.08 -8.60 -15.58
C ALA A 291 18.76 -9.32 -15.89
N HIS A 292 18.83 -10.46 -16.60
CA HIS A 292 17.69 -11.36 -16.85
C HIS A 292 16.43 -10.66 -17.36
N GLU A 293 16.55 -9.87 -18.44
CA GLU A 293 15.43 -9.08 -19.02
C GLU A 293 14.82 -8.05 -18.03
N ARG A 294 15.61 -7.63 -17.05
CA ARG A 294 15.20 -6.63 -16.07
C ARG A 294 16.21 -5.48 -16.01
N MET A 295 15.71 -4.29 -15.85
CA MET A 295 16.45 -3.09 -15.50
C MET A 295 16.50 -2.96 -13.98
N ILE A 296 17.71 -2.84 -13.44
CA ILE A 296 17.95 -2.59 -12.02
C ILE A 296 18.57 -1.21 -11.88
N LEU A 297 17.87 -0.31 -11.23
CA LEU A 297 18.36 1.03 -10.90
C LEU A 297 18.52 1.14 -9.40
N THR A 298 19.72 1.49 -8.95
CA THR A 298 20.01 1.69 -7.53
C THR A 298 20.37 3.14 -7.25
N VAL A 299 19.89 3.64 -6.10
CA VAL A 299 20.27 4.96 -5.56
C VAL A 299 20.82 4.73 -4.16
N HIS A 300 22.11 5.03 -3.99
CA HIS A 300 22.83 4.81 -2.74
C HIS A 300 23.30 6.15 -2.14
N ASN A 301 23.13 6.27 -0.83
CA ASN A 301 23.70 7.36 -0.04
C ASN A 301 24.25 6.84 1.30
N ARG A 302 25.28 7.50 1.82
CA ARG A 302 25.68 7.36 3.21
C ARG A 302 24.85 8.29 4.08
N GLY A 303 24.77 8.02 5.39
CA GLY A 303 24.01 8.82 6.35
C GLY A 303 23.37 7.96 7.43
N HIS A 304 22.33 8.46 8.08
CA HIS A 304 21.62 7.71 9.11
C HIS A 304 20.91 6.50 8.51
N ALA A 305 21.15 5.32 9.09
CA ALA A 305 20.49 4.11 8.69
C ALA A 305 18.99 4.13 9.07
N ILE A 306 18.17 3.52 8.24
CA ILE A 306 16.76 3.29 8.52
C ILE A 306 16.66 2.13 9.50
N ALA A 307 15.96 2.33 10.64
CA ALA A 307 15.75 1.28 11.62
C ALA A 307 14.99 0.09 11.01
N THR A 308 15.34 -1.13 11.40
CA THR A 308 14.77 -2.38 10.83
C THR A 308 13.24 -2.40 10.93
N GLU A 309 12.68 -1.91 12.05
CA GLU A 309 11.23 -1.83 12.28
C GLU A 309 10.55 -0.81 11.38
N GLN A 310 11.31 0.13 10.83
CA GLN A 310 10.81 1.17 9.92
C GLN A 310 10.92 0.74 8.46
N MET A 311 11.88 -0.13 8.08
CA MET A 311 12.11 -0.54 6.69
C MET A 311 10.86 -1.09 6.01
N ALA A 312 10.06 -1.91 6.71
CA ALA A 312 8.81 -2.46 6.17
C ALA A 312 7.70 -1.39 6.00
N ARG A 313 7.91 -0.19 6.54
CA ARG A 313 6.87 0.85 6.67
C ARG A 313 7.22 2.18 6.01
N ILE A 314 8.42 2.32 5.45
CA ILE A 314 8.85 3.56 4.77
C ILE A 314 8.08 3.81 3.48
N PHE A 315 7.46 2.79 2.92
CA PHE A 315 6.57 2.87 1.77
C PHE A 315 5.10 3.14 2.15
N ASP A 316 4.79 3.19 3.47
CA ASP A 316 3.45 3.59 3.95
C ASP A 316 3.22 5.09 3.69
N TYR A 317 2.05 5.45 3.14
CA TYR A 317 1.68 6.84 2.89
C TYR A 317 1.67 7.70 4.16
N LEU A 318 2.15 8.94 4.05
CA LEU A 318 2.15 9.96 5.10
C LEU A 318 2.84 9.54 6.40
N ARG A 319 3.73 8.58 6.32
CA ARG A 319 4.59 8.25 7.44
C ARG A 319 5.85 9.08 7.40
N ARG A 320 6.12 9.69 8.55
CA ARG A 320 7.37 10.40 8.82
C ARG A 320 7.90 9.90 10.15
N ASP A 321 9.20 9.83 10.24
CA ASP A 321 9.86 9.79 11.55
C ASP A 321 9.66 11.15 12.21
N ASN A 322 9.05 11.19 13.41
CA ASN A 322 8.84 12.42 14.17
C ASN A 322 10.16 13.12 14.54
N HIS A 323 11.29 12.47 14.34
CA HIS A 323 12.65 12.97 14.63
C HIS A 323 13.42 13.33 13.35
N ALA A 324 12.82 13.20 12.15
CA ALA A 324 13.51 13.51 10.89
C ALA A 324 13.67 15.04 10.73
N PRO A 325 14.90 15.54 10.54
CA PRO A 325 15.19 16.97 10.48
C PRO A 325 14.72 17.65 9.19
N ALA A 326 14.32 16.90 8.16
CA ALA A 326 14.03 17.46 6.84
C ALA A 326 12.53 17.52 6.53
N PRO A 327 12.04 18.59 5.87
CA PRO A 327 10.64 18.70 5.48
C PRO A 327 10.29 17.72 4.34
N GLY A 328 9.12 17.10 4.41
CA GLY A 328 8.60 16.18 3.37
C GLY A 328 7.27 15.56 3.80
N TRP A 329 6.48 15.06 2.87
CA TRP A 329 5.09 14.63 3.09
C TRP A 329 4.96 13.12 3.39
N GLY A 330 6.02 12.34 3.22
CA GLY A 330 5.95 10.89 3.29
C GLY A 330 5.15 10.27 2.13
N ILE A 331 5.18 10.92 0.96
CA ILE A 331 4.47 10.49 -0.25
C ILE A 331 5.46 10.00 -1.31
N GLY A 332 6.70 10.48 -1.30
CA GLY A 332 7.68 10.18 -2.34
C GLY A 332 8.02 8.69 -2.47
N LEU A 333 8.29 7.98 -1.37
CA LEU A 333 8.59 6.53 -1.42
C LEU A 333 7.37 5.68 -1.78
N PRO A 334 6.16 5.93 -1.24
CA PRO A 334 4.93 5.30 -1.75
C PRO A 334 4.71 5.51 -3.25
N PHE A 335 5.01 6.70 -3.78
CA PHE A 335 4.96 6.96 -5.22
C PHE A 335 5.96 6.10 -6.00
N VAL A 336 7.21 5.97 -5.54
CA VAL A 336 8.22 5.10 -6.15
C VAL A 336 7.74 3.65 -6.18
N GLN A 337 7.16 3.16 -5.09
CA GLN A 337 6.58 1.82 -5.03
C GLN A 337 5.46 1.64 -6.06
N ASN A 338 4.54 2.61 -6.15
CA ASN A 338 3.44 2.56 -7.11
C ASN A 338 3.96 2.57 -8.57
N VAL A 339 4.97 3.39 -8.87
CA VAL A 339 5.61 3.38 -10.20
C VAL A 339 6.19 2.00 -10.50
N ALA A 340 6.91 1.38 -9.56
CA ALA A 340 7.47 0.05 -9.73
C ALA A 340 6.39 -1.00 -10.00
N GLU A 341 5.36 -1.07 -9.15
CA GLU A 341 4.24 -2.01 -9.26
C GLU A 341 3.44 -1.81 -10.55
N SER A 342 3.20 -0.56 -10.95
CA SER A 342 2.48 -0.25 -12.20
C SER A 342 3.26 -0.68 -13.45
N HIS A 343 4.58 -0.75 -13.38
CA HIS A 343 5.44 -1.27 -14.44
C HIS A 343 5.67 -2.80 -14.34
N GLY A 344 5.01 -3.51 -13.42
CA GLY A 344 5.21 -4.94 -13.21
C GLY A 344 6.52 -5.30 -12.51
N GLY A 345 7.07 -4.35 -11.77
CA GLY A 345 8.31 -4.49 -11.03
C GLY A 345 8.14 -4.33 -9.52
N SER A 346 9.24 -4.04 -8.83
CA SER A 346 9.28 -3.85 -7.39
C SER A 346 10.34 -2.83 -6.97
N VAL A 347 10.18 -2.31 -5.75
CA VAL A 347 11.20 -1.50 -5.08
C VAL A 347 11.59 -2.16 -3.77
N ALA A 348 12.89 -2.16 -3.48
CA ALA A 348 13.45 -2.65 -2.22
C ALA A 348 14.37 -1.60 -1.59
N VAL A 349 14.64 -1.78 -0.31
CA VAL A 349 15.60 -0.95 0.43
C VAL A 349 16.53 -1.84 1.24
N ASP A 350 17.82 -1.53 1.22
CA ASP A 350 18.83 -2.06 2.11
C ASP A 350 19.46 -0.90 2.87
N SER A 351 19.53 -1.00 4.19
CA SER A 351 20.05 0.08 5.03
C SER A 351 20.74 -0.45 6.27
N SER A 352 21.98 0.02 6.47
CA SER A 352 22.76 -0.29 7.66
C SER A 352 23.65 0.88 8.05
N PRO A 353 24.05 1.00 9.35
CA PRO A 353 24.93 2.07 9.80
C PRO A 353 26.28 2.07 9.10
N GLN A 354 26.78 0.91 8.65
CA GLN A 354 28.09 0.74 8.01
C GLN A 354 28.05 1.00 6.51
N ALA A 355 26.98 0.51 5.83
CA ALA A 355 26.86 0.59 4.38
C ALA A 355 26.09 1.84 3.90
N GLY A 356 25.31 2.49 4.76
CA GLY A 356 24.37 3.54 4.34
C GLY A 356 23.03 2.95 3.88
N THR A 357 22.33 3.68 3.01
CA THR A 357 21.01 3.28 2.48
C THR A 357 21.06 3.14 0.96
N THR A 358 20.54 2.04 0.46
CA THR A 358 20.41 1.75 -0.97
C THR A 358 18.95 1.44 -1.29
N PHE A 359 18.34 2.24 -2.16
CA PHE A 359 17.07 1.89 -2.80
C PHE A 359 17.34 1.18 -4.11
N ILE A 360 16.57 0.13 -4.37
CA ILE A 360 16.71 -0.74 -5.54
C ILE A 360 15.37 -0.76 -6.26
N LEU A 361 15.33 -0.21 -7.47
CA LEU A 361 14.19 -0.27 -8.37
C LEU A 361 14.45 -1.35 -9.42
N ASP A 362 13.60 -2.37 -9.45
CA ASP A 362 13.71 -3.53 -10.32
C ASP A 362 12.50 -3.61 -11.24
N LEU A 363 12.68 -3.39 -12.56
CA LEU A 363 11.61 -3.33 -13.55
C LEU A 363 11.88 -4.27 -14.73
N PRO A 364 10.83 -4.89 -15.32
CA PRO A 364 10.97 -5.55 -16.62
C PRO A 364 11.44 -4.55 -17.67
N ILE A 365 12.25 -5.00 -18.65
CA ILE A 365 12.62 -4.18 -19.81
C ILE A 365 11.41 -3.89 -20.69
N ASP A 366 10.49 -4.85 -20.80
CA ASP A 366 9.21 -4.67 -21.49
C ASP A 366 8.05 -4.68 -20.48
N CYS A 367 7.54 -3.50 -20.18
CA CYS A 367 6.41 -3.34 -19.27
C CYS A 367 5.02 -3.43 -19.94
N ARG A 368 4.95 -3.53 -21.27
CA ARG A 368 3.67 -3.57 -22.01
C ARG A 368 2.73 -4.68 -21.56
N PRO A 369 3.19 -5.90 -21.22
CA PRO A 369 2.32 -6.96 -20.72
C PRO A 369 1.65 -6.66 -19.36
N PHE A 370 2.21 -5.75 -18.58
CA PHE A 370 1.76 -5.41 -17.22
C PHE A 370 0.89 -4.17 -17.16
N VAL A 371 0.82 -3.41 -18.26
CA VAL A 371 0.03 -2.17 -18.34
C VAL A 371 -1.27 -2.48 -19.09
N PRO A 372 -2.44 -2.30 -18.46
CA PRO A 372 -3.72 -2.45 -19.17
C PRO A 372 -3.73 -1.56 -20.41
N ALA A 373 -4.19 -2.08 -21.54
CA ALA A 373 -4.42 -1.28 -22.73
C ALA A 373 -5.35 -0.13 -22.33
N ALA A 374 -4.91 1.12 -22.62
CA ALA A 374 -5.73 2.29 -22.34
C ALA A 374 -7.10 2.08 -23.01
N ASP A 375 -8.17 2.07 -22.22
CA ASP A 375 -9.53 2.03 -22.74
C ASP A 375 -9.67 3.21 -23.71
N SER A 376 -9.80 2.91 -24.99
CA SER A 376 -10.17 3.91 -25.99
C SER A 376 -11.46 4.57 -25.52
N PRO A 377 -11.57 5.91 -25.55
CA PRO A 377 -12.78 6.56 -25.10
C PRO A 377 -13.96 5.98 -25.89
N ARG A 378 -14.91 5.40 -25.17
CA ARG A 378 -16.20 4.99 -25.76
C ARG A 378 -16.87 6.27 -26.24
N ASN A 379 -16.95 6.40 -27.57
CA ASN A 379 -17.78 7.40 -28.25
C ASN A 379 -19.24 7.28 -27.81
#